data_ed1aeaf2da13753f95ae2b342b818c6d
#
_entry.id   ed1aeaf2da13753f95ae2b342b818c6d
#
_cell.length_a   1.000
_cell.length_b   1.000
_cell.length_c   1.000
_cell.angle_alpha   90.00
_cell.angle_beta   90.00
_cell.angle_gamma   90.00
#
_symmetry.space_group_name_H-M   'P 1'
#
loop_
_entity.id
_entity.type
_entity.pdbx_description
1 polymer ?
#
loop_
_entity_poly.entity_id
_entity_poly.type
_entity_poly.pdbx_seq_one_letter_code
_entity_poly.pdbx_strand_id
1 'polypeptide(L)'
;AAGNRGAKVVVLPELCITGYTCEDLFWQDALLDAAERGLVSIAARTADVDALLLLGLPVRVASKLYNCAAVLFRGELLGLVPKRYVPMYNEFYEGRHFVSGPKTVTSVDFGLLGEVPFGTNQLFACDTIPELVVGAEICEDLWVPMPPSNAHAVAGATLICNLSASPALAGKSAYRRQLVAQQSAHLICGYVYASAGEGESTTDLVFSGHDLVVENGRVLADSGVFGEGIAVSEIDVLSLAADRRRTST
;
A
#
# COMPACT_ATOMS: atom_id res chain seq x y z
N ALA A 1 5.46 -17.25 -4.24
CA ALA A 1 4.44 -17.85 -3.36
C ALA A 1 3.02 -17.38 -3.76
N ALA A 2 2.69 -16.08 -3.71
CA ALA A 2 1.35 -15.56 -4.04
C ALA A 2 0.93 -15.88 -5.50
N GLY A 3 1.83 -15.66 -6.47
CA GLY A 3 1.55 -15.99 -7.88
C GLY A 3 1.22 -17.46 -8.10
N ASN A 4 1.86 -18.38 -7.36
CA ASN A 4 1.55 -19.81 -7.45
C ASN A 4 0.16 -20.16 -6.88
N ARG A 5 -0.47 -19.24 -6.14
CA ARG A 5 -1.86 -19.35 -5.65
C ARG A 5 -2.86 -18.63 -6.54
N GLY A 6 -2.43 -18.11 -7.70
CA GLY A 6 -3.27 -17.41 -8.65
C GLY A 6 -3.67 -15.99 -8.25
N ALA A 7 -2.99 -15.39 -7.26
CA ALA A 7 -3.25 -14.03 -6.84
C ALA A 7 -3.04 -13.03 -7.99
N LYS A 8 -4.01 -12.15 -8.22
CA LYS A 8 -3.97 -11.11 -9.27
C LYS A 8 -3.59 -9.73 -8.73
N VAL A 9 -3.70 -9.52 -7.42
CA VAL A 9 -3.20 -8.34 -6.72
C VAL A 9 -2.39 -8.82 -5.52
N VAL A 10 -1.17 -8.33 -5.39
CA VAL A 10 -0.25 -8.68 -4.30
C VAL A 10 0.20 -7.40 -3.64
N VAL A 11 -0.04 -7.28 -2.34
CA VAL A 11 0.31 -6.10 -1.54
C VAL A 11 1.38 -6.50 -0.54
N LEU A 12 2.48 -5.77 -0.52
CA LEU A 12 3.56 -5.93 0.43
C LEU A 12 3.55 -4.74 1.42
N PRO A 13 4.23 -4.87 2.56
CA PRO A 13 4.24 -3.82 3.57
C PRO A 13 4.88 -2.50 3.13
N GLU A 14 4.60 -1.46 3.91
CA GLU A 14 5.25 -0.15 3.83
C GLU A 14 6.77 -0.28 3.95
N LEU A 15 7.52 0.45 3.08
CA LEU A 15 8.99 0.47 3.03
C LEU A 15 9.66 -0.91 3.00
N CYS A 16 8.97 -1.96 2.52
CA CYS A 16 9.43 -3.34 2.57
C CYS A 16 10.72 -3.60 1.77
N ILE A 17 11.10 -2.72 0.85
CA ILE A 17 12.36 -2.86 0.08
C ILE A 17 13.58 -2.52 0.94
N THR A 18 13.45 -1.56 1.86
CA THR A 18 14.55 -1.14 2.75
C THR A 18 14.39 -1.66 4.18
N GLY A 19 13.15 -1.89 4.60
CA GLY A 19 12.71 -1.92 5.98
C GLY A 19 12.23 -0.55 6.44
N TYR A 20 11.33 -0.55 7.42
CA TYR A 20 10.73 0.66 7.98
C TYR A 20 11.68 1.38 8.95
N THR A 21 12.48 0.65 9.72
CA THR A 21 13.30 1.14 10.83
C THR A 21 14.73 1.51 10.41
N CYS A 22 14.91 2.06 9.21
CA CYS A 22 16.23 2.51 8.74
C CYS A 22 16.71 3.82 9.37
N GLU A 23 15.83 4.57 10.04
CA GLU A 23 16.16 5.82 10.74
C GLU A 23 16.98 6.78 9.86
N ASP A 24 18.09 7.35 10.39
CA ASP A 24 18.93 8.29 9.67
C ASP A 24 19.71 7.66 8.47
N LEU A 25 19.61 6.35 8.27
CA LEU A 25 20.10 5.73 7.04
C LEU A 25 19.30 6.19 5.81
N PHE A 26 18.07 6.66 5.98
CA PHE A 26 17.30 7.29 4.89
C PHE A 26 17.97 8.56 4.33
N TRP A 27 18.94 9.16 5.02
CA TRP A 27 19.76 10.25 4.50
C TRP A 27 20.91 9.77 3.62
N GLN A 28 21.18 8.45 3.57
CA GLN A 28 22.32 7.89 2.84
C GLN A 28 21.92 7.56 1.40
N ASP A 29 22.61 8.16 0.45
CA ASP A 29 22.39 7.86 -0.99
C ASP A 29 22.57 6.36 -1.29
N ALA A 30 23.50 5.70 -0.60
CA ALA A 30 23.74 4.27 -0.77
C ALA A 30 22.49 3.41 -0.51
N LEU A 31 21.68 3.75 0.51
CA LEU A 31 20.43 3.06 0.81
C LEU A 31 19.38 3.34 -0.27
N LEU A 32 19.24 4.60 -0.67
CA LEU A 32 18.23 5.04 -1.64
C LEU A 32 18.53 4.46 -3.04
N ASP A 33 19.80 4.48 -3.45
CA ASP A 33 20.24 3.85 -4.71
C ASP A 33 20.05 2.33 -4.67
N ALA A 34 20.26 1.70 -3.52
CA ALA A 34 20.02 0.25 -3.36
C ALA A 34 18.52 -0.07 -3.43
N ALA A 35 17.66 0.78 -2.87
CA ALA A 35 16.19 0.63 -2.95
C ALA A 35 15.71 0.72 -4.40
N GLU A 36 16.21 1.70 -5.17
CA GLU A 36 15.89 1.85 -6.59
C GLU A 36 16.35 0.64 -7.40
N ARG A 37 17.61 0.21 -7.23
CA ARG A 37 18.10 -1.03 -7.88
C ARG A 37 17.30 -2.27 -7.47
N GLY A 38 16.86 -2.33 -6.21
CA GLY A 38 15.98 -3.38 -5.71
C GLY A 38 14.66 -3.44 -6.48
N LEU A 39 14.01 -2.28 -6.67
CA LEU A 39 12.77 -2.20 -7.46
C LEU A 39 12.99 -2.60 -8.91
N VAL A 40 14.05 -2.13 -9.56
CA VAL A 40 14.42 -2.53 -10.93
C VAL A 40 14.61 -4.06 -11.03
N SER A 41 15.30 -4.65 -10.06
CA SER A 41 15.50 -6.12 -10.02
C SER A 41 14.17 -6.87 -9.83
N ILE A 42 13.27 -6.37 -8.98
CA ILE A 42 11.95 -6.95 -8.78
C ILE A 42 11.12 -6.84 -10.06
N ALA A 43 11.11 -5.68 -10.71
CA ALA A 43 10.41 -5.48 -11.97
C ALA A 43 10.87 -6.51 -13.03
N ALA A 44 12.18 -6.62 -13.24
CA ALA A 44 12.74 -7.60 -14.19
C ALA A 44 12.37 -9.05 -13.86
N ARG A 45 12.36 -9.43 -12.58
CA ARG A 45 12.05 -10.81 -12.13
C ARG A 45 10.56 -11.13 -12.11
N THR A 46 9.71 -10.12 -12.24
CA THR A 46 8.24 -10.25 -12.25
C THR A 46 7.61 -9.95 -13.61
N ALA A 47 8.43 -9.83 -14.66
CA ALA A 47 7.96 -9.53 -16.01
C ALA A 47 6.95 -10.56 -16.54
N ASP A 48 7.08 -11.83 -16.16
CA ASP A 48 6.16 -12.92 -16.55
C ASP A 48 5.04 -13.16 -15.54
N VAL A 49 4.95 -12.34 -14.46
CA VAL A 49 3.94 -12.51 -13.41
C VAL A 49 2.68 -11.73 -13.78
N ASP A 50 1.57 -12.43 -13.96
CA ASP A 50 0.27 -11.86 -14.27
C ASP A 50 -0.47 -11.42 -12.99
N ALA A 51 0.14 -10.47 -12.29
CA ALA A 51 -0.41 -9.87 -11.07
C ALA A 51 0.06 -8.42 -10.91
N LEU A 52 -0.81 -7.57 -10.39
CA LEU A 52 -0.47 -6.23 -9.93
C LEU A 52 0.25 -6.34 -8.59
N LEU A 53 1.45 -5.78 -8.48
CA LEU A 53 2.25 -5.79 -7.24
C LEU A 53 2.35 -4.38 -6.68
N LEU A 54 2.11 -4.24 -5.39
CA LEU A 54 2.29 -2.99 -4.65
C LEU A 54 3.39 -3.19 -3.61
N LEU A 55 4.44 -2.36 -3.65
CA LEU A 55 5.68 -2.49 -2.88
C LEU A 55 6.04 -1.15 -2.23
N GLY A 56 6.37 -1.16 -0.95
CA GLY A 56 6.80 0.03 -0.22
C GLY A 56 8.30 0.33 -0.40
N LEU A 57 8.66 1.58 -0.74
CA LEU A 57 10.05 2.03 -0.82
C LEU A 57 10.20 3.55 -0.59
N PRO A 58 11.39 4.01 -0.16
CA PRO A 58 11.72 5.44 -0.18
C PRO A 58 12.05 5.90 -1.60
N VAL A 59 11.53 7.06 -2.01
CA VAL A 59 11.74 7.65 -3.33
C VAL A 59 12.21 9.09 -3.24
N ARG A 60 13.35 9.41 -3.87
CA ARG A 60 13.81 10.79 -4.03
C ARG A 60 13.11 11.43 -5.25
N VAL A 61 12.50 12.58 -5.03
CA VAL A 61 12.00 13.44 -6.12
C VAL A 61 12.52 14.85 -5.89
N ALA A 62 13.35 15.34 -6.80
CA ALA A 62 14.11 16.58 -6.64
C ALA A 62 14.90 16.57 -5.29
N SER A 63 14.67 17.53 -4.41
CA SER A 63 15.36 17.66 -3.12
C SER A 63 14.57 17.05 -1.94
N LYS A 64 13.56 16.23 -2.21
CA LYS A 64 12.66 15.67 -1.20
C LYS A 64 12.66 14.16 -1.21
N LEU A 65 12.42 13.58 -0.04
CA LEU A 65 12.26 12.13 0.13
C LEU A 65 10.80 11.81 0.46
N TYR A 66 10.26 10.80 -0.19
CA TYR A 66 8.88 10.33 -0.03
C TYR A 66 8.84 8.85 0.33
N ASN A 67 7.94 8.49 1.22
CA ASN A 67 7.53 7.11 1.45
C ASN A 67 6.48 6.76 0.41
N CYS A 68 6.76 5.81 -0.48
CA CYS A 68 5.94 5.52 -1.66
C CYS A 68 5.51 4.06 -1.73
N ALA A 69 4.35 3.83 -2.31
CA ALA A 69 3.97 2.57 -2.90
C ALA A 69 4.30 2.59 -4.40
N ALA A 70 5.18 1.69 -4.85
CA ALA A 70 5.40 1.42 -6.27
C ALA A 70 4.38 0.39 -6.74
N VAL A 71 3.75 0.66 -7.88
CA VAL A 71 2.76 -0.22 -8.48
C VAL A 71 3.34 -0.81 -9.76
N LEU A 72 3.58 -2.12 -9.74
CA LEU A 72 4.20 -2.87 -10.84
C LEU A 72 3.20 -3.83 -11.48
N PHE A 73 3.24 -3.96 -12.79
CA PHE A 73 2.55 -5.00 -13.53
C PHE A 73 3.43 -5.52 -14.66
N ARG A 74 3.71 -6.82 -14.68
CA ARG A 74 4.53 -7.48 -15.72
C ARG A 74 5.87 -6.79 -15.99
N GLY A 75 6.55 -6.34 -14.95
CA GLY A 75 7.84 -5.66 -15.05
C GLY A 75 7.77 -4.16 -15.34
N GLU A 76 6.60 -3.62 -15.63
CA GLU A 76 6.39 -2.20 -15.86
C GLU A 76 6.02 -1.49 -14.55
N LEU A 77 6.64 -0.35 -14.29
CA LEU A 77 6.28 0.55 -13.18
C LEU A 77 5.15 1.48 -13.63
N LEU A 78 3.93 1.19 -13.19
CA LEU A 78 2.75 1.95 -13.60
C LEU A 78 2.61 3.29 -12.89
N GLY A 79 3.19 3.42 -11.70
CA GLY A 79 3.14 4.65 -10.93
C GLY A 79 3.75 4.54 -9.53
N LEU A 80 4.01 5.69 -8.94
CA LEU A 80 4.49 5.87 -7.58
C LEU A 80 3.45 6.68 -6.79
N VAL A 81 2.90 6.07 -5.75
CA VAL A 81 1.89 6.69 -4.87
C VAL A 81 2.56 7.05 -3.55
N PRO A 82 2.89 8.34 -3.31
CA PRO A 82 3.51 8.77 -2.07
C PRO A 82 2.49 8.84 -0.92
N LYS A 83 2.93 8.53 0.29
CA LYS A 83 2.16 8.68 1.53
C LYS A 83 1.69 10.12 1.71
N ARG A 84 0.38 10.28 1.96
CA ARG A 84 -0.20 11.61 2.11
C ARG A 84 -0.02 12.18 3.51
N TYR A 85 -0.22 11.36 4.53
CA TYR A 85 -0.15 11.75 5.93
C TYR A 85 1.04 11.10 6.60
N VAL A 86 2.05 11.91 6.92
CA VAL A 86 3.33 11.47 7.48
C VAL A 86 3.25 11.67 9.00
N PRO A 87 3.23 10.59 9.82
CA PRO A 87 3.11 10.73 11.26
C PRO A 87 4.39 11.27 11.89
N MET A 88 4.22 12.12 12.92
CA MET A 88 5.29 12.69 13.71
C MET A 88 4.79 12.85 15.16
N TYR A 89 4.38 11.74 15.78
CA TYR A 89 3.86 11.70 17.14
C TYR A 89 4.15 10.34 17.78
N ASN A 90 4.20 10.30 19.12
CA ASN A 90 4.54 9.14 19.93
C ASN A 90 5.81 8.43 19.42
N GLU A 91 5.69 7.18 19.02
CA GLU A 91 6.76 6.33 18.49
C GLU A 91 7.11 6.57 17.02
N PHE A 92 6.41 7.46 16.33
CA PHE A 92 6.61 7.70 14.90
C PHE A 92 7.47 8.94 14.63
N TYR A 93 8.51 8.79 13.82
CA TYR A 93 9.48 9.83 13.46
C TYR A 93 9.56 10.06 11.95
N GLU A 94 8.56 9.63 11.18
CA GLU A 94 8.62 9.67 9.71
C GLU A 94 8.83 11.09 9.16
N GLY A 95 8.22 12.11 9.78
CA GLY A 95 8.38 13.50 9.39
C GLY A 95 9.81 14.06 9.53
N ARG A 96 10.72 13.31 10.18
CA ARG A 96 12.15 13.61 10.18
C ARG A 96 12.78 13.39 8.81
N HIS A 97 12.31 12.40 8.06
CA HIS A 97 12.91 11.94 6.81
C HIS A 97 12.02 12.22 5.59
N PHE A 98 10.73 11.98 5.71
CA PHE A 98 9.79 12.02 4.61
C PHE A 98 8.90 13.26 4.65
N VAL A 99 8.49 13.70 3.45
CA VAL A 99 7.51 14.77 3.30
C VAL A 99 6.18 14.23 2.77
N SER A 100 5.11 14.96 3.04
CA SER A 100 3.75 14.64 2.56
C SER A 100 3.68 14.60 1.03
N GLY A 101 3.08 13.54 0.50
CA GLY A 101 2.89 13.36 -0.94
C GLY A 101 1.95 14.41 -1.54
N PRO A 102 2.22 14.89 -2.77
CA PRO A 102 1.30 15.78 -3.47
C PRO A 102 0.05 15.04 -3.93
N LYS A 103 -1.11 15.71 -3.91
CA LYS A 103 -2.35 15.17 -4.49
C LYS A 103 -2.31 15.16 -6.01
N THR A 104 -1.73 16.21 -6.60
CA THR A 104 -1.59 16.35 -8.04
C THR A 104 -0.61 15.32 -8.57
N VAL A 105 -1.01 14.62 -9.61
CA VAL A 105 -0.15 13.67 -10.31
C VAL A 105 0.73 14.42 -11.31
N THR A 106 2.03 14.17 -11.21
CA THR A 106 3.05 14.68 -12.15
C THR A 106 3.83 13.51 -12.71
N SER A 107 4.65 13.71 -13.75
CA SER A 107 5.61 12.72 -14.21
C SER A 107 6.94 12.92 -13.51
N VAL A 108 7.59 11.81 -13.15
CA VAL A 108 8.96 11.79 -12.61
C VAL A 108 9.80 10.75 -13.36
N ASP A 109 11.05 11.10 -13.63
CA ASP A 109 12.02 10.15 -14.20
C ASP A 109 12.50 9.21 -13.09
N PHE A 110 12.28 7.92 -13.27
CA PHE A 110 12.71 6.86 -12.37
C PHE A 110 13.79 5.97 -12.98
N GLY A 111 14.75 6.59 -13.62
CA GLY A 111 15.94 5.95 -14.15
C GLY A 111 15.63 4.85 -15.18
N LEU A 112 16.06 3.60 -14.90
CA LEU A 112 15.86 2.48 -15.81
C LEU A 112 14.40 2.07 -16.03
N LEU A 113 13.48 2.50 -15.15
CA LEU A 113 12.03 2.23 -15.28
C LEU A 113 11.29 3.37 -16.00
N GLY A 114 12.01 4.41 -16.44
CA GLY A 114 11.50 5.49 -17.27
C GLY A 114 10.69 6.55 -16.51
N GLU A 115 9.95 7.35 -17.27
CA GLU A 115 9.04 8.35 -16.70
C GLU A 115 7.74 7.69 -16.20
N VAL A 116 7.38 7.97 -14.95
CA VAL A 116 6.21 7.38 -14.30
C VAL A 116 5.35 8.43 -13.60
N PRO A 117 4.03 8.21 -13.49
CA PRO A 117 3.15 9.04 -12.71
C PRO A 117 3.54 9.03 -11.22
N PHE A 118 3.55 10.22 -10.59
CA PHE A 118 3.86 10.41 -9.17
C PHE A 118 2.83 11.34 -8.52
N GLY A 119 2.17 10.88 -7.48
CA GLY A 119 1.16 11.64 -6.73
C GLY A 119 0.17 10.70 -6.02
N THR A 120 -0.61 11.22 -5.07
CA THR A 120 -1.53 10.37 -4.28
C THR A 120 -2.82 10.02 -5.03
N ASN A 121 -3.29 10.87 -5.94
CA ASN A 121 -4.56 10.68 -6.64
C ASN A 121 -4.37 9.87 -7.92
N GLN A 122 -3.95 8.61 -7.78
CA GLN A 122 -3.79 7.65 -8.88
C GLN A 122 -4.73 6.46 -8.70
N LEU A 123 -5.29 5.99 -9.80
CA LEU A 123 -6.05 4.74 -9.86
C LEU A 123 -5.48 3.85 -10.98
N PHE A 124 -5.48 2.55 -10.72
CA PHE A 124 -4.97 1.53 -11.63
C PHE A 124 -6.13 0.64 -12.07
N ALA A 125 -6.58 0.82 -13.30
CA ALA A 125 -7.71 0.09 -13.86
C ALA A 125 -7.23 -1.17 -14.60
N CYS A 126 -8.00 -2.26 -14.48
CA CYS A 126 -7.75 -3.50 -15.19
C CYS A 126 -8.53 -3.50 -16.52
N ASP A 127 -7.82 -3.65 -17.65
CA ASP A 127 -8.44 -3.62 -18.97
C ASP A 127 -9.39 -4.81 -19.22
N THR A 128 -9.10 -5.96 -18.62
CA THR A 128 -9.90 -7.18 -18.81
C THR A 128 -11.03 -7.35 -17.81
N ILE A 129 -10.99 -6.61 -16.69
CA ILE A 129 -12.02 -6.60 -15.65
C ILE A 129 -12.28 -5.12 -15.31
N PRO A 130 -13.18 -4.43 -16.05
CA PRO A 130 -13.40 -3.00 -15.88
C PRO A 130 -13.86 -2.59 -14.47
N GLU A 131 -14.46 -3.51 -13.73
CA GLU A 131 -14.86 -3.31 -12.35
C GLU A 131 -13.69 -3.37 -11.36
N LEU A 132 -12.53 -3.88 -11.76
CA LEU A 132 -11.32 -3.88 -10.92
C LEU A 132 -10.55 -2.59 -11.13
N VAL A 133 -10.73 -1.65 -10.22
CA VAL A 133 -9.98 -0.39 -10.16
C VAL A 133 -9.32 -0.30 -8.79
N VAL A 134 -8.00 -0.23 -8.78
CA VAL A 134 -7.19 -0.27 -7.57
C VAL A 134 -6.72 1.13 -7.19
N GLY A 135 -6.91 1.51 -5.93
CA GLY A 135 -6.29 2.67 -5.29
C GLY A 135 -5.31 2.23 -4.21
N ALA A 136 -4.24 3.00 -4.00
CA ALA A 136 -3.25 2.73 -2.96
C ALA A 136 -3.20 3.87 -1.93
N GLU A 137 -3.01 3.50 -0.67
CA GLU A 137 -2.70 4.42 0.43
C GLU A 137 -1.71 3.76 1.40
N ILE A 138 -1.06 4.55 2.26
CA ILE A 138 0.04 4.03 3.08
C ILE A 138 -0.25 4.30 4.56
N CYS A 139 -0.38 3.23 5.33
CA CYS A 139 -0.40 3.19 6.80
C CYS A 139 -1.26 4.29 7.43
N GLU A 140 -0.64 5.39 7.90
CA GLU A 140 -1.29 6.53 8.56
C GLU A 140 -2.44 7.12 7.73
N ASP A 141 -2.39 6.99 6.41
CA ASP A 141 -3.43 7.49 5.52
C ASP A 141 -4.83 6.96 5.88
N LEU A 142 -4.92 5.73 6.42
CA LEU A 142 -6.19 5.15 6.90
C LEU A 142 -6.64 5.75 8.25
N TRP A 143 -5.70 6.17 9.12
CA TRP A 143 -6.01 6.53 10.51
C TRP A 143 -6.51 7.96 10.68
N VAL A 144 -6.42 8.78 9.64
CA VAL A 144 -6.87 10.17 9.64
C VAL A 144 -8.38 10.28 9.38
N PRO A 145 -9.04 11.39 9.75
CA PRO A 145 -10.48 11.58 9.52
C PRO A 145 -10.88 11.59 8.03
N MET A 146 -9.97 11.90 7.12
CA MET A 146 -10.22 11.93 5.67
C MET A 146 -9.14 11.12 4.92
N PRO A 147 -9.22 9.80 4.93
CA PRO A 147 -8.31 8.93 4.18
C PRO A 147 -8.32 9.22 2.68
N PRO A 148 -7.19 9.08 1.97
CA PRO A 148 -7.13 9.14 0.51
C PRO A 148 -8.09 8.17 -0.16
N SER A 149 -8.32 7.00 0.43
CA SER A 149 -9.28 5.99 -0.06
C SER A 149 -10.70 6.53 -0.26
N ASN A 150 -11.13 7.57 0.49
CA ASN A 150 -12.41 8.22 0.26
C ASN A 150 -12.48 8.84 -1.15
N ALA A 151 -11.45 9.59 -1.54
CA ALA A 151 -11.35 10.19 -2.87
C ALA A 151 -11.18 9.11 -3.95
N HIS A 152 -10.38 8.08 -3.68
CA HIS A 152 -10.19 6.96 -4.60
C HIS A 152 -11.51 6.23 -4.89
N ALA A 153 -12.29 5.93 -3.86
CA ALA A 153 -13.58 5.25 -4.02
C ALA A 153 -14.59 6.10 -4.78
N VAL A 154 -14.68 7.41 -4.49
CA VAL A 154 -15.54 8.37 -5.24
C VAL A 154 -15.09 8.45 -6.71
N ALA A 155 -13.79 8.34 -6.99
CA ALA A 155 -13.24 8.32 -8.35
C ALA A 155 -13.37 6.95 -9.05
N GLY A 156 -13.91 5.91 -8.37
CA GLY A 156 -14.23 4.62 -8.97
C GLY A 156 -13.43 3.43 -8.45
N ALA A 157 -12.46 3.61 -7.54
CA ALA A 157 -11.71 2.48 -6.99
C ALA A 157 -12.63 1.47 -6.28
N THR A 158 -12.59 0.22 -6.68
CA THR A 158 -13.34 -0.89 -6.06
C THR A 158 -12.47 -1.72 -5.13
N LEU A 159 -11.16 -1.55 -5.20
CA LEU A 159 -10.19 -2.18 -4.33
C LEU A 159 -9.21 -1.13 -3.80
N ILE A 160 -9.06 -1.06 -2.48
CA ILE A 160 -8.06 -0.24 -1.81
C ILE A 160 -6.97 -1.14 -1.24
N CYS A 161 -5.71 -0.78 -1.51
CA CYS A 161 -4.53 -1.45 -0.99
C CYS A 161 -3.78 -0.52 -0.05
N ASN A 162 -3.64 -0.94 1.20
CA ASN A 162 -2.92 -0.19 2.23
C ASN A 162 -1.64 -0.92 2.62
N LEU A 163 -0.50 -0.28 2.38
CA LEU A 163 0.81 -0.76 2.75
C LEU A 163 1.15 -0.17 4.13
N SER A 164 1.35 -1.00 5.12
CA SER A 164 1.51 -0.55 6.50
C SER A 164 2.78 -1.09 7.18
N ALA A 165 3.22 -0.36 8.20
CA ALA A 165 4.18 -0.78 9.22
C ALA A 165 3.60 -0.39 10.60
N SER A 166 2.62 -1.16 11.06
CA SER A 166 1.82 -0.81 12.22
C SER A 166 2.25 -1.59 13.46
N PRO A 167 2.48 -0.92 14.62
CA PRO A 167 2.95 -1.59 15.82
C PRO A 167 1.89 -2.47 16.47
N ALA A 168 2.38 -3.47 17.22
CA ALA A 168 1.61 -4.32 18.10
C ALA A 168 1.49 -3.63 19.47
N LEU A 169 0.36 -2.97 19.71
CA LEU A 169 0.00 -2.37 20.99
C LEU A 169 -1.25 -3.05 21.55
N ALA A 170 -1.41 -3.00 22.88
CA ALA A 170 -2.59 -3.55 23.54
C ALA A 170 -3.89 -2.95 22.96
N GLY A 171 -4.79 -3.80 22.48
CA GLY A 171 -6.06 -3.41 21.88
C GLY A 171 -5.99 -2.88 20.43
N LYS A 172 -4.81 -2.56 19.91
CA LYS A 172 -4.67 -1.96 18.56
C LYS A 172 -5.09 -2.92 17.45
N SER A 173 -4.90 -4.22 17.60
CA SER A 173 -5.30 -5.22 16.60
C SER A 173 -6.82 -5.24 16.39
N ALA A 174 -7.60 -5.23 17.47
CA ALA A 174 -9.05 -5.18 17.40
C ALA A 174 -9.53 -3.86 16.77
N TYR A 175 -8.96 -2.73 17.17
CA TYR A 175 -9.26 -1.43 16.60
C TYR A 175 -8.92 -1.37 15.11
N ARG A 176 -7.73 -1.84 14.70
CA ARG A 176 -7.32 -1.92 13.29
C ARG A 176 -8.30 -2.73 12.46
N ARG A 177 -8.68 -3.92 12.95
CA ARG A 177 -9.64 -4.79 12.28
C ARG A 177 -10.99 -4.10 12.07
N GLN A 178 -11.49 -3.40 13.10
CA GLN A 178 -12.72 -2.61 13.01
C GLN A 178 -12.58 -1.45 12.01
N LEU A 179 -11.47 -0.71 12.06
CA LEU A 179 -11.22 0.44 11.19
C LEU A 179 -11.17 0.02 9.71
N VAL A 180 -10.42 -1.04 9.39
CA VAL A 180 -10.34 -1.58 8.02
C VAL A 180 -11.70 -2.09 7.54
N ALA A 181 -12.43 -2.82 8.38
CA ALA A 181 -13.75 -3.33 8.05
C ALA A 181 -14.76 -2.19 7.82
N GLN A 182 -14.74 -1.18 8.69
CA GLN A 182 -15.62 -0.02 8.57
C GLN A 182 -15.30 0.82 7.33
N GLN A 183 -14.03 1.05 7.02
CA GLN A 183 -13.62 1.78 5.81
C GLN A 183 -14.06 1.04 4.55
N SER A 184 -13.85 -0.28 4.49
CA SER A 184 -14.32 -1.13 3.40
C SER A 184 -15.84 -1.05 3.21
N ALA A 185 -16.62 -1.13 4.29
CA ALA A 185 -18.08 -1.03 4.25
C ALA A 185 -18.55 0.36 3.83
N HIS A 186 -17.96 1.42 4.41
CA HIS A 186 -18.32 2.80 4.12
C HIS A 186 -18.10 3.15 2.65
N LEU A 187 -17.04 2.61 2.04
CA LEU A 187 -16.70 2.84 0.64
C LEU A 187 -17.27 1.81 -0.33
N ILE A 188 -17.95 0.77 0.16
CA ILE A 188 -18.43 -0.38 -0.63
C ILE A 188 -17.31 -0.88 -1.52
N CYS A 189 -16.20 -1.31 -0.93
CA CYS A 189 -15.00 -1.74 -1.66
C CYS A 189 -14.34 -2.96 -1.01
N GLY A 190 -13.49 -3.64 -1.78
CA GLY A 190 -12.45 -4.51 -1.23
C GLY A 190 -11.38 -3.67 -0.55
N TYR A 191 -10.82 -4.16 0.54
CA TYR A 191 -9.71 -3.51 1.23
C TYR A 191 -8.67 -4.54 1.63
N VAL A 192 -7.43 -4.35 1.14
CA VAL A 192 -6.27 -5.19 1.48
C VAL A 192 -5.33 -4.36 2.35
N TYR A 193 -5.05 -4.85 3.53
CA TYR A 193 -4.14 -4.23 4.49
C TYR A 193 -2.97 -5.18 4.72
N ALA A 194 -1.76 -4.80 4.31
CA ALA A 194 -0.53 -5.57 4.50
C ALA A 194 0.41 -4.83 5.46
N SER A 195 0.82 -5.50 6.53
CA SER A 195 1.60 -4.85 7.61
C SER A 195 2.94 -5.54 7.84
N ALA A 196 3.98 -4.75 8.02
CA ALA A 196 5.30 -5.21 8.45
C ALA A 196 5.19 -6.04 9.73
N GLY A 197 5.99 -7.07 9.83
CA GLY A 197 5.96 -8.04 10.94
C GLY A 197 7.34 -8.52 11.32
N GLU A 198 7.48 -9.82 11.52
CA GLU A 198 8.75 -10.45 11.84
C GLU A 198 9.82 -10.13 10.79
N GLY A 199 11.02 -9.82 11.24
CA GLY A 199 12.15 -9.41 10.39
C GLY A 199 12.41 -7.90 10.36
N GLU A 200 11.45 -7.06 10.78
CA GLU A 200 11.75 -5.66 11.04
C GLU A 200 12.55 -5.49 12.33
N SER A 201 13.47 -4.52 12.33
CA SER A 201 14.25 -4.19 13.52
C SER A 201 13.34 -3.58 14.59
N THR A 202 13.50 -4.01 15.83
CA THR A 202 12.77 -3.49 16.98
C THR A 202 13.66 -2.55 17.79
N THR A 203 13.42 -1.26 17.68
CA THR A 203 13.97 -0.25 18.59
C THR A 203 12.85 0.23 19.52
N ASP A 204 12.05 1.18 19.05
CA ASP A 204 10.87 1.70 19.80
C ASP A 204 9.57 0.96 19.46
N LEU A 205 9.57 0.14 18.40
CA LEU A 205 8.39 -0.51 17.84
C LEU A 205 8.55 -2.02 17.76
N VAL A 206 7.47 -2.74 18.04
CA VAL A 206 7.30 -4.15 17.67
C VAL A 206 6.21 -4.20 16.61
N PHE A 207 6.52 -4.67 15.41
CA PHE A 207 5.58 -4.69 14.30
C PHE A 207 4.60 -5.86 14.38
N SER A 208 3.35 -5.60 13.98
CA SER A 208 2.26 -6.53 14.24
C SER A 208 2.16 -7.70 13.27
N GLY A 209 2.65 -7.57 12.05
CA GLY A 209 2.44 -8.59 11.00
C GLY A 209 0.97 -8.94 10.77
N HIS A 210 0.06 -8.00 11.03
CA HIS A 210 -1.38 -8.23 11.01
C HIS A 210 -1.95 -7.83 9.66
N ASP A 211 -2.14 -8.81 8.79
CA ASP A 211 -2.69 -8.64 7.44
C ASP A 211 -4.19 -8.92 7.43
N LEU A 212 -4.92 -8.13 6.64
CA LEU A 212 -6.37 -8.24 6.50
C LEU A 212 -6.79 -8.16 5.04
N VAL A 213 -7.75 -9.00 4.65
CA VAL A 213 -8.51 -8.85 3.40
C VAL A 213 -9.97 -8.71 3.76
N VAL A 214 -10.59 -7.62 3.32
CA VAL A 214 -11.95 -7.26 3.69
C VAL A 214 -12.74 -6.92 2.42
N GLU A 215 -14.02 -7.28 2.39
CA GLU A 215 -14.96 -6.95 1.31
C GLU A 215 -16.24 -6.40 1.91
N ASN A 216 -16.59 -5.16 1.58
CA ASN A 216 -17.83 -4.50 2.04
C ASN A 216 -18.09 -4.72 3.55
N GLY A 217 -17.07 -4.54 4.36
CA GLY A 217 -17.12 -4.70 5.82
C GLY A 217 -16.95 -6.14 6.33
N ARG A 218 -17.00 -7.15 5.46
CA ARG A 218 -16.79 -8.55 5.83
C ARG A 218 -15.30 -8.89 5.78
N VAL A 219 -14.73 -9.31 6.89
CA VAL A 219 -13.36 -9.82 6.93
C VAL A 219 -13.32 -11.22 6.28
N LEU A 220 -12.58 -11.32 5.18
CA LEU A 220 -12.43 -12.56 4.40
C LEU A 220 -11.18 -13.33 4.82
N ALA A 221 -10.09 -12.61 5.14
CA ALA A 221 -8.87 -13.20 5.68
C ALA A 221 -8.28 -12.27 6.75
N ASP A 222 -7.71 -12.88 7.78
CA ASP A 222 -7.10 -12.23 8.94
C ASP A 222 -5.94 -13.12 9.40
N SER A 223 -4.69 -12.62 9.30
CA SER A 223 -3.51 -13.37 9.75
C SER A 223 -3.38 -13.46 11.25
N GLY A 224 -4.11 -12.61 11.97
CA GLY A 224 -3.83 -12.36 13.38
C GLY A 224 -2.55 -11.54 13.59
N VAL A 225 -2.30 -11.18 14.86
CA VAL A 225 -1.05 -10.50 15.26
C VAL A 225 0.08 -11.53 15.30
N PHE A 226 1.23 -11.15 14.77
CA PHE A 226 2.41 -12.02 14.60
C PHE A 226 2.12 -13.25 13.72
N GLY A 227 1.17 -13.08 12.78
CA GLY A 227 0.84 -14.13 11.83
C GLY A 227 2.01 -14.39 10.88
N GLU A 228 2.29 -15.68 10.65
CA GLU A 228 3.28 -16.09 9.67
C GLU A 228 2.61 -16.40 8.33
N GLY A 229 3.22 -15.97 7.24
CA GLY A 229 2.82 -16.35 5.89
C GLY A 229 2.10 -15.26 5.10
N ILE A 230 1.12 -15.64 4.29
CA ILE A 230 0.43 -14.78 3.34
C ILE A 230 -1.07 -14.90 3.56
N ALA A 231 -1.75 -13.81 3.87
CA ALA A 231 -3.20 -13.73 3.84
C ALA A 231 -3.69 -13.71 2.38
N VAL A 232 -4.57 -14.64 2.02
CA VAL A 232 -5.11 -14.77 0.65
C VAL A 232 -6.62 -14.93 0.72
N SER A 233 -7.33 -14.19 -0.14
CA SER A 233 -8.77 -14.33 -0.31
C SER A 233 -9.21 -13.92 -1.71
N GLU A 234 -10.46 -14.16 -2.02
CA GLU A 234 -11.12 -13.71 -3.24
C GLU A 234 -12.04 -12.54 -2.91
N ILE A 235 -12.07 -11.51 -3.79
CA ILE A 235 -12.93 -10.34 -3.68
C ILE A 235 -13.83 -10.30 -4.92
N ASP A 236 -15.16 -10.23 -4.72
CA ASP A 236 -16.14 -10.12 -5.80
C ASP A 236 -16.34 -8.65 -6.22
N VAL A 237 -15.46 -8.16 -7.10
CA VAL A 237 -15.52 -6.78 -7.61
C VAL A 237 -16.80 -6.49 -8.41
N LEU A 238 -17.41 -7.51 -9.02
CA LEU A 238 -18.67 -7.37 -9.76
C LEU A 238 -19.84 -7.10 -8.79
N SER A 239 -19.87 -7.82 -7.68
CA SER A 239 -20.85 -7.60 -6.61
C SER A 239 -20.68 -6.21 -6.01
N LEU A 240 -19.46 -5.79 -5.69
CA LEU A 240 -19.16 -4.45 -5.18
C LEU A 240 -19.64 -3.34 -6.12
N ALA A 241 -19.37 -3.48 -7.42
CA ALA A 241 -19.83 -2.53 -8.43
C ALA A 241 -21.37 -2.52 -8.54
N ALA A 242 -22.02 -3.68 -8.40
CA ALA A 242 -23.48 -3.77 -8.39
C ALA A 242 -24.09 -3.09 -7.16
N ASP A 243 -23.51 -3.29 -5.98
CA ASP A 243 -23.97 -2.68 -4.73
C ASP A 243 -23.83 -1.15 -4.77
N ARG A 244 -22.72 -0.62 -5.30
CA ARG A 244 -22.54 0.82 -5.52
C ARG A 244 -23.61 1.41 -6.44
N ARG A 245 -23.97 0.73 -7.52
CA ARG A 245 -25.05 1.19 -8.43
C ARG A 245 -26.40 1.24 -7.77
N ARG A 246 -26.65 0.41 -6.74
CA ARG A 246 -27.89 0.39 -5.97
C ARG A 246 -27.92 1.44 -4.85
N THR A 247 -26.74 1.83 -4.37
CA THR A 247 -26.58 2.80 -3.27
C THR A 247 -26.33 4.17 -3.89
N SER A 248 -27.41 4.84 -4.32
CA SER A 248 -27.33 6.21 -4.84
C SER A 248 -27.50 7.20 -3.69
N THR A 249 -26.43 7.93 -3.38
CA THR A 249 -26.44 9.07 -2.44
C THR A 249 -26.04 10.35 -3.15
#